data_06524e6724a9634e41321c3b47774883
#
_entry.id   06524e6724a9634e41321c3b47774883
#
_cell.length_a   1.000
_cell.length_b   1.000
_cell.length_c   1.000
_cell.angle_alpha   90.00
_cell.angle_beta   90.00
_cell.angle_gamma   90.00
#
_symmetry.space_group_name_H-M   'P 1'
#
loop_
_entity.id
_entity.type
_entity.pdbx_description
1 polymer ?
#
loop_
_entity_poly.entity_id
_entity_poly.type
_entity_poly.pdbx_seq_one_letter_code
_entity_poly.pdbx_strand_id
1 'polypeptide(L)'
;MKKLFFFCAALFALTAQAEEITLNLYTATDAYGAGIEYNTENIMDSTYSKDYAYMFIYTNDADIMLSHLISGNSWGGIYWDGFTLSKKNTDTGNQFECVAKGGLEGEGTPFVVGYYSECYANNNTDGYTTSNFIEFSEDYYPKEVYICQSSNTLKALKEGLSVARPFTDKDTLALIITGINKQYEEVGKSVVYHLAVDGKFNQGWEKVDLSSLDACNGLSFRMTSTDKGQLGINTPTYFALDGLTISTEKVETGIQNVETSVKATKRLVNGELLIERNGNRYNAAGQLLK
;
A
#
# COMPACT_ATOMS: atom_id res chain seq x y z
N MET A 1 -18.54 51.30 -43.11
CA MET A 1 -18.95 50.00 -42.65
C MET A 1 -17.75 49.33 -42.02
N LYS A 2 -17.63 49.31 -40.67
CA LYS A 2 -16.54 48.69 -39.94
C LYS A 2 -16.99 47.25 -39.60
N LYS A 3 -16.33 46.22 -40.13
CA LYS A 3 -16.57 44.83 -39.79
C LYS A 3 -15.84 44.52 -38.48
N LEU A 4 -16.59 44.25 -37.43
CA LEU A 4 -16.10 43.75 -36.14
C LEU A 4 -15.90 42.23 -36.23
N PHE A 5 -14.64 41.79 -36.20
CA PHE A 5 -14.30 40.38 -36.09
C PHE A 5 -14.38 39.99 -34.61
N PHE A 6 -15.33 39.14 -34.23
CA PHE A 6 -15.35 38.47 -32.94
C PHE A 6 -14.40 37.24 -33.02
N PHE A 7 -13.33 37.32 -32.29
CA PHE A 7 -12.46 36.15 -32.07
C PHE A 7 -13.04 35.40 -30.86
N CYS A 8 -13.74 34.28 -31.11
CA CYS A 8 -14.09 33.32 -30.08
C CYS A 8 -12.82 32.55 -29.72
N ALA A 9 -12.16 32.91 -28.62
CA ALA A 9 -11.16 32.06 -28.00
C ALA A 9 -11.90 30.93 -27.27
N ALA A 10 -11.90 29.73 -27.88
CA ALA A 10 -12.29 28.50 -27.20
C ALA A 10 -11.20 28.15 -26.18
N LEU A 11 -11.44 28.43 -24.90
CA LEU A 11 -10.65 27.86 -23.81
C LEU A 11 -10.92 26.35 -23.80
N PHE A 12 -10.00 25.57 -24.32
CA PHE A 12 -9.91 24.17 -24.00
C PHE A 12 -9.38 24.08 -22.56
N ALA A 13 -10.26 23.83 -21.60
CA ALA A 13 -9.85 23.34 -20.30
C ALA A 13 -9.27 21.92 -20.54
N LEU A 14 -7.94 21.81 -20.60
CA LEU A 14 -7.29 20.53 -20.40
C LEU A 14 -7.60 20.13 -18.94
N THR A 15 -8.53 19.23 -18.75
CA THR A 15 -8.64 18.51 -17.49
C THR A 15 -7.38 17.63 -17.44
N ALA A 16 -6.42 18.01 -16.59
CA ALA A 16 -5.36 17.09 -16.23
C ALA A 16 -6.07 15.84 -15.68
N GLN A 17 -5.83 14.70 -16.31
CA GLN A 17 -6.32 13.44 -15.80
C GLN A 17 -5.34 13.01 -14.72
N ALA A 18 -5.84 12.55 -13.56
CA ALA A 18 -5.00 12.00 -12.52
C ALA A 18 -4.12 10.90 -13.11
N GLU A 19 -2.83 11.02 -12.90
CA GLU A 19 -1.89 9.98 -13.25
C GLU A 19 -1.81 8.98 -12.10
N GLU A 20 -2.00 7.70 -12.41
CA GLU A 20 -1.89 6.61 -11.46
C GLU A 20 -0.68 5.76 -11.80
N ILE A 21 0.13 5.50 -10.78
CA ILE A 21 1.32 4.65 -10.89
C ILE A 21 1.07 3.43 -10.00
N THR A 22 1.13 2.24 -10.60
CA THR A 22 1.07 0.97 -9.85
C THR A 22 2.44 0.32 -9.84
N LEU A 23 2.85 -0.17 -8.68
CA LEU A 23 4.12 -0.86 -8.47
C LEU A 23 4.32 -1.97 -9.51
N ASN A 24 5.41 -1.85 -10.28
CA ASN A 24 5.79 -2.81 -11.31
C ASN A 24 7.11 -3.49 -10.95
N LEU A 25 7.03 -4.68 -10.40
CA LEU A 25 8.20 -5.42 -9.95
C LEU A 25 9.04 -5.99 -11.09
N TYR A 26 8.51 -6.08 -12.30
CA TYR A 26 9.27 -6.57 -13.46
C TYR A 26 10.30 -5.56 -13.98
N THR A 27 10.19 -4.29 -13.57
CA THR A 27 11.15 -3.22 -13.89
C THR A 27 12.14 -2.96 -12.76
N ALA A 28 12.15 -3.81 -11.73
CA ALA A 28 12.98 -3.59 -10.56
C ALA A 28 14.47 -3.63 -10.89
N THR A 29 15.20 -2.62 -10.40
CA THR A 29 16.65 -2.47 -10.58
C THR A 29 17.32 -2.14 -9.23
N ASP A 30 18.61 -2.38 -9.17
CA ASP A 30 19.45 -1.86 -8.09
C ASP A 30 19.84 -0.38 -8.30
N ALA A 31 20.62 0.18 -7.39
CA ALA A 31 21.11 1.56 -7.45
C ALA A 31 22.00 1.87 -8.66
N TYR A 32 22.46 0.86 -9.37
CA TYR A 32 23.31 0.99 -10.56
C TYR A 32 22.53 0.76 -11.86
N GLY A 33 21.22 0.53 -11.77
CA GLY A 33 20.35 0.24 -12.89
C GLY A 33 20.46 -1.19 -13.43
N ALA A 34 21.13 -2.09 -12.70
CA ALA A 34 21.15 -3.49 -13.05
C ALA A 34 19.83 -4.14 -12.64
N GLY A 35 19.23 -4.92 -13.53
CA GLY A 35 18.01 -5.65 -13.23
C GLY A 35 18.20 -6.62 -12.08
N ILE A 36 17.23 -6.66 -11.18
CA ILE A 36 17.24 -7.62 -10.07
C ILE A 36 16.84 -8.98 -10.62
N GLU A 37 17.76 -9.94 -10.54
CA GLU A 37 17.43 -11.33 -10.82
C GLU A 37 16.63 -11.89 -9.66
N TYR A 38 15.37 -12.23 -9.93
CA TYR A 38 14.54 -12.90 -8.95
C TYR A 38 15.03 -14.32 -8.74
N ASN A 39 15.71 -14.56 -7.65
CA ASN A 39 16.07 -15.90 -7.25
C ASN A 39 14.92 -16.52 -6.45
N THR A 40 14.46 -17.70 -6.86
CA THR A 40 13.44 -18.45 -6.14
C THR A 40 13.89 -18.92 -4.76
N GLU A 41 15.19 -18.90 -4.48
CA GLU A 41 15.74 -19.34 -3.22
C GLU A 41 16.15 -18.19 -2.30
N ASN A 42 16.75 -17.14 -2.84
CA ASN A 42 17.14 -15.97 -2.03
C ASN A 42 17.57 -14.80 -2.91
N ILE A 43 16.85 -13.68 -2.87
CA ILE A 43 17.26 -12.43 -3.55
C ILE A 43 18.49 -11.81 -2.87
N MET A 44 18.76 -12.20 -1.65
CA MET A 44 19.96 -11.81 -0.87
C MET A 44 21.23 -12.49 -1.37
N ASP A 45 21.22 -13.14 -2.52
CA ASP A 45 22.39 -13.82 -3.04
C ASP A 45 23.51 -12.82 -3.34
N SER A 46 24.66 -13.15 -2.80
CA SER A 46 26.07 -12.80 -3.11
C SER A 46 26.40 -11.47 -3.81
N THR A 47 25.47 -10.82 -4.48
CA THR A 47 25.69 -9.54 -5.18
C THR A 47 25.80 -8.37 -4.21
N TYR A 48 25.22 -8.49 -3.04
CA TYR A 48 25.28 -7.50 -1.98
C TYR A 48 26.33 -7.91 -0.97
N SER A 49 27.56 -7.54 -1.25
CA SER A 49 28.69 -7.92 -0.43
C SER A 49 28.67 -7.22 0.93
N LYS A 50 28.89 -8.01 1.93
CA LYS A 50 29.64 -7.85 3.20
C LYS A 50 29.69 -6.52 3.96
N ASP A 51 29.45 -5.39 3.37
CA ASP A 51 29.56 -4.09 3.98
C ASP A 51 28.20 -3.46 4.12
N TYR A 52 27.95 -2.93 5.29
CA TYR A 52 26.79 -2.16 5.68
C TYR A 52 26.36 -1.22 4.54
N ALA A 53 25.21 -1.45 3.95
CA ALA A 53 24.72 -0.58 2.90
C ALA A 53 23.21 -0.44 3.00
N TYR A 54 22.73 0.80 3.15
CA TYR A 54 21.41 1.19 2.73
C TYR A 54 21.35 1.08 1.23
N MET A 55 20.40 0.32 0.76
CA MET A 55 20.15 0.15 -0.65
C MET A 55 18.68 0.33 -0.91
N PHE A 56 18.37 0.75 -2.11
CA PHE A 56 17.00 0.84 -2.59
C PHE A 56 16.82 -0.13 -3.74
N ILE A 57 15.62 -0.71 -3.79
CA ILE A 57 15.11 -1.39 -4.97
C ILE A 57 14.29 -0.37 -5.72
N TYR A 58 14.72 0.01 -6.91
CA TYR A 58 14.07 1.01 -7.75
C TYR A 58 13.07 0.31 -8.67
N THR A 59 11.88 0.85 -8.76
CA THR A 59 10.81 0.36 -9.65
C THR A 59 10.16 1.54 -10.38
N ASN A 60 9.42 1.29 -11.45
CA ASN A 60 8.68 2.32 -12.16
C ASN A 60 9.56 3.53 -12.56
N ASP A 61 10.73 3.27 -13.14
CA ASP A 61 11.70 4.31 -13.49
C ASP A 61 12.12 5.21 -12.31
N ALA A 62 12.18 4.62 -11.10
CA ALA A 62 12.48 5.25 -9.81
C ALA A 62 11.35 6.13 -9.23
N ASP A 63 10.12 6.03 -9.71
CA ASP A 63 8.98 6.67 -9.05
C ASP A 63 8.61 6.02 -7.72
N ILE A 64 8.92 4.72 -7.58
CA ILE A 64 8.71 3.96 -6.35
C ILE A 64 10.01 3.25 -5.97
N MET A 65 10.52 3.55 -4.79
CA MET A 65 11.77 3.01 -4.26
C MET A 65 11.50 2.29 -2.94
N LEU A 66 11.84 1.00 -2.89
CA LEU A 66 11.67 0.17 -1.69
C LEU A 66 12.96 0.19 -0.88
N SER A 67 12.89 0.52 0.41
CA SER A 67 14.06 0.44 1.29
C SER A 67 14.55 -1.01 1.40
N HIS A 68 15.84 -1.19 1.30
CA HIS A 68 16.50 -2.48 1.46
C HIS A 68 17.79 -2.28 2.23
N LEU A 69 17.83 -2.75 3.46
CA LEU A 69 19.01 -2.66 4.32
C LEU A 69 19.67 -4.02 4.44
N ILE A 70 20.95 -4.08 4.13
CA ILE A 70 21.77 -5.26 4.39
C ILE A 70 22.83 -4.92 5.41
N SER A 71 22.96 -5.73 6.43
CA SER A 71 24.04 -5.65 7.40
C SER A 71 24.74 -6.98 7.60
N GLY A 72 26.06 -6.98 7.56
CA GLY A 72 26.89 -8.06 8.08
C GLY A 72 26.94 -7.96 9.60
N ASN A 73 26.90 -9.09 10.30
CA ASN A 73 27.10 -9.10 11.73
C ASN A 73 28.46 -9.70 12.11
N SER A 74 28.88 -9.41 13.36
CA SER A 74 30.11 -9.95 13.94
C SER A 74 30.09 -11.49 14.12
N TRP A 75 28.96 -12.15 13.92
CA TRP A 75 28.77 -13.59 14.02
C TRP A 75 28.85 -14.31 12.66
N GLY A 76 29.19 -13.57 11.59
CA GLY A 76 29.39 -14.12 10.25
C GLY A 76 28.09 -14.36 9.46
N GLY A 77 26.96 -13.81 9.89
CA GLY A 77 25.69 -13.82 9.16
C GLY A 77 25.45 -12.54 8.39
N ILE A 78 24.58 -12.62 7.38
CA ILE A 78 24.01 -11.45 6.69
C ILE A 78 22.58 -11.32 7.19
N TYR A 79 22.22 -10.11 7.64
CA TYR A 79 20.85 -9.74 7.99
C TYR A 79 20.35 -8.74 7.00
N TRP A 80 19.05 -8.76 6.77
CA TRP A 80 18.37 -7.75 6.00
C TRP A 80 17.17 -7.20 6.77
N ASP A 81 16.88 -5.94 6.54
CA ASP A 81 15.68 -5.24 6.99
C ASP A 81 15.04 -4.52 5.81
N GLY A 82 13.83 -4.04 5.97
CA GLY A 82 13.10 -3.36 4.92
C GLY A 82 12.39 -4.33 4.00
N PHE A 83 12.63 -4.20 2.71
CA PHE A 83 11.96 -4.97 1.69
C PHE A 83 12.94 -5.78 0.84
N THR A 84 12.49 -6.93 0.39
CA THR A 84 13.16 -7.73 -0.65
C THR A 84 12.13 -8.29 -1.62
N LEU A 85 12.56 -8.82 -2.77
CA LEU A 85 11.67 -9.38 -3.77
C LEU A 85 11.73 -10.90 -3.76
N SER A 86 10.60 -11.53 -4.07
CA SER A 86 10.50 -12.99 -4.16
C SER A 86 9.62 -13.42 -5.33
N LYS A 87 9.87 -14.62 -5.83
CA LYS A 87 9.03 -15.39 -6.76
C LYS A 87 8.74 -16.79 -6.25
N LYS A 88 8.95 -17.02 -4.95
CA LYS A 88 8.74 -18.36 -4.39
C LYS A 88 7.29 -18.79 -4.54
N ASN A 89 7.10 -19.98 -5.10
CA ASN A 89 5.78 -20.59 -5.33
C ASN A 89 5.49 -21.75 -4.37
N THR A 90 6.15 -21.75 -3.21
CA THR A 90 5.97 -22.74 -2.15
C THR A 90 5.36 -22.11 -0.90
N ASP A 91 4.83 -22.94 -0.01
CA ASP A 91 4.27 -22.54 1.28
C ASP A 91 4.77 -23.52 2.35
N THR A 92 6.07 -23.46 2.63
CA THR A 92 6.76 -24.36 3.56
C THR A 92 7.04 -23.71 4.92
N GLY A 93 6.75 -22.41 5.04
CA GLY A 93 7.05 -21.59 6.20
C GLY A 93 8.41 -20.92 6.12
N ASN A 94 8.92 -20.68 4.92
CA ASN A 94 10.13 -19.88 4.71
C ASN A 94 9.78 -18.38 4.74
N GLN A 95 10.72 -17.54 5.19
CA GLN A 95 10.54 -16.09 5.31
C GLN A 95 10.31 -15.37 3.96
N PHE A 96 10.79 -15.95 2.86
CA PHE A 96 10.62 -15.39 1.51
C PHE A 96 9.39 -15.91 0.77
N GLU A 97 8.50 -16.61 1.45
CA GLU A 97 7.26 -17.16 0.92
C GLU A 97 6.05 -16.39 1.41
N CYS A 98 5.03 -16.33 0.58
CA CYS A 98 3.69 -15.89 1.00
C CYS A 98 2.68 -17.04 0.80
N VAL A 99 1.59 -17.03 1.55
CA VAL A 99 0.57 -18.09 1.50
C VAL A 99 -0.13 -18.19 0.14
N ALA A 100 -0.08 -17.11 -0.66
CA ALA A 100 -0.59 -17.10 -2.03
C ALA A 100 0.36 -17.74 -3.07
N LYS A 101 1.61 -18.07 -2.68
CA LYS A 101 2.63 -18.71 -3.54
C LYS A 101 3.03 -17.89 -4.76
N GLY A 102 3.00 -16.57 -4.68
CA GLY A 102 3.34 -15.63 -5.74
C GLY A 102 2.61 -14.32 -5.59
N GLY A 103 2.85 -13.39 -6.51
CA GLY A 103 2.23 -12.08 -6.57
C GLY A 103 0.76 -12.11 -7.01
N LEU A 104 0.19 -10.94 -7.26
CA LEU A 104 -1.21 -10.78 -7.69
C LEU A 104 -1.51 -11.43 -9.03
N GLU A 105 -0.52 -11.57 -9.90
CA GLU A 105 -0.69 -12.21 -11.21
C GLU A 105 -0.73 -13.74 -11.14
N GLY A 106 -0.47 -14.32 -9.97
CA GLY A 106 -0.58 -15.75 -9.74
C GLY A 106 0.70 -16.40 -9.18
N GLU A 107 0.66 -17.73 -9.07
CA GLU A 107 1.77 -18.50 -8.50
C GLU A 107 3.08 -18.30 -9.27
N GLY A 108 4.17 -18.07 -8.54
CA GLY A 108 5.51 -17.88 -9.10
C GLY A 108 5.76 -16.51 -9.74
N THR A 109 4.78 -15.58 -9.68
CA THR A 109 5.01 -14.20 -10.10
C THR A 109 5.66 -13.38 -8.98
N PRO A 110 6.34 -12.24 -9.32
CA PRO A 110 7.04 -11.44 -8.33
C PRO A 110 6.10 -10.85 -7.27
N PHE A 111 6.61 -10.72 -6.05
CA PHE A 111 6.00 -9.98 -4.95
C PHE A 111 7.09 -9.42 -4.03
N VAL A 112 6.72 -8.46 -3.21
CA VAL A 112 7.58 -7.85 -2.20
C VAL A 112 7.43 -8.61 -0.89
N VAL A 113 8.52 -8.91 -0.22
CA VAL A 113 8.55 -9.38 1.16
C VAL A 113 9.05 -8.24 2.04
N GLY A 114 8.26 -7.85 3.04
CA GLY A 114 8.65 -6.91 4.08
C GLY A 114 9.06 -7.63 5.35
N TYR A 115 10.10 -7.14 6.00
CA TYR A 115 10.51 -7.55 7.35
C TYR A 115 10.63 -6.34 8.25
N TYR A 116 9.81 -6.26 9.29
CA TYR A 116 9.85 -5.19 10.27
C TYR A 116 10.69 -5.58 11.48
N SER A 117 11.74 -4.79 11.77
CA SER A 117 12.57 -4.95 12.97
C SER A 117 12.21 -3.90 14.02
N GLU A 118 11.55 -4.32 15.10
CA GLU A 118 11.24 -3.41 16.23
C GLU A 118 12.52 -2.92 16.92
N CYS A 119 13.56 -3.76 16.99
CA CYS A 119 14.86 -3.36 17.53
C CYS A 119 15.52 -2.29 16.68
N TYR A 120 15.45 -2.40 15.37
CA TYR A 120 15.99 -1.38 14.47
C TYR A 120 15.26 -0.06 14.65
N ALA A 121 13.93 -0.06 14.61
CA ALA A 121 13.12 1.13 14.78
C ALA A 121 13.38 1.85 16.11
N ASN A 122 13.64 1.10 17.18
CA ASN A 122 13.90 1.66 18.50
C ASN A 122 15.33 2.15 18.72
N ASN A 123 16.31 1.65 17.97
CA ASN A 123 17.73 1.94 18.14
C ASN A 123 18.33 2.74 16.98
N ASN A 124 17.52 3.15 16.03
CA ASN A 124 17.98 3.85 14.84
C ASN A 124 18.52 5.26 15.21
N THR A 125 19.76 5.51 14.90
CA THR A 125 20.43 6.81 15.07
C THR A 125 20.35 7.68 13.81
N ASP A 126 19.89 7.12 12.70
CA ASP A 126 19.93 7.76 11.38
C ASP A 126 18.67 8.58 11.08
N GLY A 127 17.73 8.66 12.04
CA GLY A 127 16.51 9.47 11.93
C GLY A 127 15.32 8.79 11.30
N TYR A 128 15.46 7.56 10.79
CA TYR A 128 14.33 6.81 10.24
C TYR A 128 13.46 6.21 11.34
N THR A 129 12.15 6.30 11.21
CA THR A 129 11.20 5.70 12.18
C THR A 129 11.09 4.18 12.03
N THR A 130 11.49 3.63 10.89
CA THR A 130 11.50 2.20 10.58
C THR A 130 12.48 1.92 9.45
N SER A 131 12.94 0.68 9.35
CA SER A 131 13.67 0.20 8.17
C SER A 131 12.76 -0.13 6.98
N ASN A 132 11.45 -0.26 7.22
CA ASN A 132 10.45 -0.56 6.21
C ASN A 132 9.77 0.72 5.74
N PHE A 133 10.28 1.32 4.71
CA PHE A 133 9.62 2.43 4.04
C PHE A 133 9.75 2.32 2.52
N ILE A 134 8.76 2.84 1.85
CA ILE A 134 8.72 3.01 0.40
C ILE A 134 8.78 4.51 0.16
N GLU A 135 9.76 4.97 -0.59
CA GLU A 135 9.91 6.36 -0.99
C GLU A 135 9.33 6.57 -2.39
N PHE A 136 8.75 7.74 -2.61
CA PHE A 136 8.24 8.18 -3.90
C PHE A 136 9.11 9.30 -4.46
N SER A 137 9.21 9.40 -5.78
CA SER A 137 9.97 10.47 -6.45
C SER A 137 9.45 11.87 -6.12
N GLU A 138 8.15 11.98 -5.90
CA GLU A 138 7.44 13.22 -5.52
C GLU A 138 6.37 12.93 -4.47
N ASP A 139 5.59 13.95 -4.09
CA ASP A 139 4.44 13.77 -3.21
C ASP A 139 3.27 13.18 -4.00
N TYR A 140 2.83 11.98 -3.61
CA TYR A 140 1.68 11.29 -4.18
C TYR A 140 0.62 11.01 -3.13
N TYR A 141 -0.61 10.79 -3.59
CA TYR A 141 -1.71 10.27 -2.79
C TYR A 141 -1.74 8.74 -2.90
N PRO A 142 -1.45 7.99 -1.80
CA PRO A 142 -1.61 6.54 -1.80
C PRO A 142 -3.08 6.17 -1.99
N LYS A 143 -3.35 5.19 -2.85
CA LYS A 143 -4.70 4.71 -3.14
C LYS A 143 -5.00 3.38 -2.47
N GLU A 144 -4.19 2.40 -2.77
CA GLU A 144 -4.37 1.02 -2.31
C GLU A 144 -3.07 0.25 -2.37
N VAL A 145 -3.03 -0.83 -1.60
CA VAL A 145 -1.97 -1.83 -1.64
C VAL A 145 -2.60 -3.19 -1.38
N TYR A 146 -2.03 -4.24 -1.90
CA TYR A 146 -2.43 -5.60 -1.55
C TYR A 146 -1.44 -6.19 -0.56
N ILE A 147 -1.96 -6.77 0.51
CA ILE A 147 -1.18 -7.40 1.58
C ILE A 147 -1.53 -8.88 1.65
N CYS A 148 -0.52 -9.70 1.81
CA CYS A 148 -0.65 -11.13 2.00
C CYS A 148 0.18 -11.58 3.21
N GLN A 149 -0.28 -12.63 3.88
CA GLN A 149 0.43 -13.23 4.98
C GLN A 149 1.72 -13.93 4.49
N SER A 150 2.83 -13.70 5.19
CA SER A 150 4.04 -14.52 5.00
C SER A 150 3.80 -15.94 5.51
N SER A 151 4.29 -16.94 4.78
CA SER A 151 4.22 -18.34 5.19
C SER A 151 4.93 -18.60 6.51
N ASN A 152 6.07 -17.96 6.76
CA ASN A 152 6.80 -18.05 8.02
C ASN A 152 6.00 -17.51 9.19
N THR A 153 5.43 -16.32 9.01
CA THR A 153 4.60 -15.71 10.06
C THR A 153 3.36 -16.54 10.32
N LEU A 154 2.64 -17.00 9.27
CA LEU A 154 1.45 -17.84 9.46
C LEU A 154 1.74 -19.13 10.23
N LYS A 155 2.87 -19.77 9.91
CA LYS A 155 3.31 -20.97 10.64
C LYS A 155 3.52 -20.67 12.11
N ALA A 156 4.20 -19.58 12.44
CA ALA A 156 4.40 -19.16 13.83
C ALA A 156 3.08 -18.86 14.54
N LEU A 157 2.12 -18.20 13.88
CA LEU A 157 0.80 -17.92 14.45
C LEU A 157 0.01 -19.21 14.77
N LYS A 158 0.15 -20.26 13.96
CA LYS A 158 -0.56 -21.52 14.13
C LYS A 158 0.11 -22.48 15.10
N GLU A 159 1.42 -22.60 15.02
CA GLU A 159 2.20 -23.68 15.64
C GLU A 159 3.16 -23.19 16.72
N GLY A 160 3.45 -21.88 16.72
CA GLY A 160 4.59 -21.30 17.43
C GLY A 160 5.90 -21.51 16.68
N LEU A 161 6.87 -20.65 16.92
CA LEU A 161 8.20 -20.75 16.32
C LEU A 161 9.23 -20.05 17.22
N SER A 162 10.27 -20.77 17.65
CA SER A 162 11.29 -20.21 18.53
C SER A 162 10.66 -19.60 19.81
N VAL A 163 10.71 -18.29 19.99
CA VAL A 163 10.13 -17.57 21.13
C VAL A 163 8.65 -17.20 20.93
N ALA A 164 8.16 -17.29 19.71
CA ALA A 164 6.76 -17.00 19.38
C ALA A 164 5.85 -18.15 19.85
N ARG A 165 4.75 -17.79 20.51
CA ARG A 165 3.70 -18.76 20.88
C ARG A 165 2.61 -18.82 19.80
N PRO A 166 1.86 -19.94 19.72
CA PRO A 166 0.65 -19.96 18.91
C PRO A 166 -0.34 -18.89 19.34
N PHE A 167 -1.08 -18.31 18.38
CA PHE A 167 -2.13 -17.33 18.64
C PHE A 167 -3.42 -18.00 19.06
N THR A 168 -4.17 -17.30 19.87
CA THR A 168 -5.55 -17.60 20.26
C THR A 168 -6.51 -16.61 19.60
N ASP A 169 -7.82 -16.76 19.85
CA ASP A 169 -8.87 -15.83 19.40
C ASP A 169 -8.76 -14.40 20.00
N LYS A 170 -7.91 -14.22 21.03
CA LYS A 170 -7.67 -12.93 21.68
C LYS A 170 -6.44 -12.21 21.16
N ASP A 171 -5.70 -12.86 20.30
CA ASP A 171 -4.44 -12.32 19.80
C ASP A 171 -4.60 -11.54 18.50
N THR A 172 -3.72 -10.55 18.32
CA THR A 172 -3.71 -9.72 17.12
C THR A 172 -2.29 -9.56 16.59
N LEU A 173 -2.19 -9.55 15.27
CA LEU A 173 -1.02 -9.11 14.50
C LEU A 173 -1.49 -8.08 13.49
N ALA A 174 -0.96 -6.88 13.54
CA ALA A 174 -1.36 -5.81 12.64
C ALA A 174 -0.17 -5.14 11.97
N LEU A 175 -0.38 -4.72 10.73
CA LEU A 175 0.47 -3.85 9.96
C LEU A 175 -0.09 -2.43 10.04
N ILE A 176 0.78 -1.46 10.32
CA ILE A 176 0.46 -0.04 10.42
C ILE A 176 1.16 0.67 9.29
N ILE A 177 0.39 1.30 8.40
CA ILE A 177 0.89 2.01 7.21
C ILE A 177 0.65 3.49 7.41
N THR A 178 1.69 4.29 7.36
CA THR A 178 1.64 5.74 7.60
C THR A 178 2.39 6.48 6.51
N GLY A 179 1.87 7.64 6.07
CA GLY A 179 2.61 8.52 5.17
C GLY A 179 3.90 9.06 5.81
N ILE A 180 4.94 9.26 5.03
CA ILE A 180 6.17 9.93 5.45
C ILE A 180 6.47 11.16 4.60
N ASN A 181 7.14 12.15 5.21
CA ASN A 181 7.66 13.32 4.52
C ASN A 181 9.10 13.08 3.99
N LYS A 182 9.68 14.08 3.33
CA LYS A 182 11.08 14.03 2.81
C LYS A 182 12.15 13.90 3.89
N GLN A 183 11.81 14.06 5.15
CA GLN A 183 12.69 13.83 6.31
C GLN A 183 12.47 12.45 6.94
N TYR A 184 11.67 11.59 6.28
CA TYR A 184 11.28 10.26 6.76
C TYR A 184 10.49 10.27 8.08
N GLU A 185 9.88 11.39 8.42
CA GLU A 185 9.01 11.49 9.59
C GLU A 185 7.58 11.08 9.20
N GLU A 186 6.93 10.30 10.06
CA GLU A 186 5.54 9.91 9.88
C GLU A 186 4.62 11.13 9.96
N VAL A 187 3.70 11.26 9.01
CA VAL A 187 2.78 12.38 8.90
C VAL A 187 1.33 11.93 8.73
N GLY A 188 0.42 12.71 9.28
CA GLY A 188 -1.01 12.49 9.09
C GLY A 188 -1.56 11.29 9.84
N LYS A 189 -2.46 10.56 9.19
CA LYS A 189 -3.15 9.39 9.72
C LYS A 189 -2.42 8.11 9.35
N SER A 190 -2.72 7.05 10.10
CA SER A 190 -2.27 5.70 9.75
C SER A 190 -3.45 4.82 9.34
N VAL A 191 -3.20 3.89 8.44
CA VAL A 191 -4.09 2.77 8.12
C VAL A 191 -3.60 1.55 8.87
N VAL A 192 -4.50 0.87 9.59
CA VAL A 192 -4.19 -0.35 10.34
C VAL A 192 -4.84 -1.53 9.63
N TYR A 193 -4.04 -2.50 9.23
CA TYR A 193 -4.49 -3.74 8.62
C TYR A 193 -4.14 -4.94 9.52
N HIS A 194 -5.14 -5.79 9.83
CA HIS A 194 -4.94 -6.95 10.68
C HIS A 194 -4.61 -8.20 9.84
N LEU A 195 -3.39 -8.68 9.96
CA LEU A 195 -2.96 -9.98 9.42
C LEU A 195 -3.52 -11.15 10.25
N ALA A 196 -3.78 -10.91 11.54
CA ALA A 196 -4.44 -11.83 12.43
C ALA A 196 -5.29 -11.07 13.45
N VAL A 197 -6.55 -11.48 13.63
CA VAL A 197 -7.49 -10.92 14.59
C VAL A 197 -8.67 -11.88 14.80
N ASP A 198 -9.21 -11.96 16.02
CA ASP A 198 -10.38 -12.78 16.36
C ASP A 198 -10.28 -14.24 15.93
N GLY A 199 -9.09 -14.84 16.07
CA GLY A 199 -8.80 -16.21 15.65
C GLY A 199 -8.76 -16.44 14.15
N LYS A 200 -8.85 -15.38 13.34
CA LYS A 200 -8.74 -15.43 11.88
C LYS A 200 -7.36 -14.96 11.43
N PHE A 201 -6.83 -15.60 10.42
CA PHE A 201 -5.57 -15.25 9.79
C PHE A 201 -5.80 -14.91 8.32
N ASN A 202 -5.11 -13.90 7.81
CA ASN A 202 -5.10 -13.64 6.36
C ASN A 202 -4.63 -14.89 5.61
N GLN A 203 -5.33 -15.26 4.53
CA GLN A 203 -5.08 -16.49 3.76
C GLN A 203 -4.71 -16.22 2.29
N GLY A 204 -4.46 -14.98 1.92
CA GLY A 204 -4.13 -14.61 0.55
C GLY A 204 -4.02 -13.10 0.38
N TRP A 205 -4.02 -12.65 -0.85
CA TRP A 205 -3.99 -11.23 -1.16
C TRP A 205 -5.28 -10.55 -0.78
N GLU A 206 -5.19 -9.52 0.05
CA GLU A 206 -6.31 -8.67 0.44
C GLU A 206 -5.97 -7.21 0.13
N LYS A 207 -6.93 -6.52 -0.47
CA LYS A 207 -6.79 -5.10 -0.78
C LYS A 207 -6.95 -4.25 0.48
N VAL A 208 -6.00 -3.37 0.71
CA VAL A 208 -6.01 -2.36 1.77
C VAL A 208 -6.19 -0.99 1.14
N ASP A 209 -7.27 -0.30 1.50
CA ASP A 209 -7.56 1.06 1.05
C ASP A 209 -6.67 2.06 1.81
N LEU A 210 -5.87 2.82 1.07
CA LEU A 210 -4.97 3.85 1.57
C LEU A 210 -5.50 5.28 1.32
N SER A 211 -6.66 5.45 0.70
CA SER A 211 -7.20 6.75 0.28
C SER A 211 -7.46 7.73 1.43
N SER A 212 -7.46 7.25 2.68
CA SER A 212 -7.54 8.08 3.88
C SER A 212 -6.24 8.78 4.24
N LEU A 213 -5.12 8.39 3.64
CA LEU A 213 -3.83 9.05 3.78
C LEU A 213 -3.82 10.33 2.93
N ASP A 214 -3.14 11.36 3.44
CA ASP A 214 -2.90 12.58 2.67
C ASP A 214 -1.69 12.40 1.73
N ALA A 215 -1.45 13.39 0.86
CA ALA A 215 -0.26 13.38 0.01
C ALA A 215 1.00 13.25 0.87
N CYS A 216 1.90 12.39 0.45
CA CYS A 216 3.13 12.08 1.16
C CYS A 216 4.25 11.69 0.20
N ASN A 217 5.48 11.78 0.65
CA ASN A 217 6.67 11.43 -0.13
C ASN A 217 7.05 9.94 -0.01
N GLY A 218 6.24 9.18 0.70
CA GLY A 218 6.44 7.74 0.86
C GLY A 218 5.54 7.16 1.95
N LEU A 219 5.72 5.87 2.22
CA LEU A 219 4.98 5.11 3.22
C LEU A 219 5.93 4.41 4.18
N SER A 220 5.69 4.51 5.48
CA SER A 220 6.30 3.66 6.49
C SER A 220 5.42 2.45 6.79
N PHE A 221 6.05 1.34 7.13
CA PHE A 221 5.39 0.10 7.49
C PHE A 221 5.92 -0.36 8.85
N ARG A 222 5.03 -0.43 9.84
CA ARG A 222 5.35 -0.94 11.18
C ARG A 222 4.42 -2.08 11.53
N MET A 223 4.87 -2.98 12.38
CA MET A 223 4.01 -4.07 12.87
C MET A 223 3.83 -4.00 14.39
N THR A 224 2.71 -4.51 14.84
CA THR A 224 2.42 -4.73 16.26
C THR A 224 1.80 -6.11 16.46
N SER A 225 2.12 -6.73 17.60
CA SER A 225 1.62 -8.04 17.98
C SER A 225 1.28 -8.07 19.45
N THR A 226 0.29 -8.88 19.85
CA THR A 226 0.01 -9.18 21.24
C THR A 226 1.01 -10.16 21.85
N ASP A 227 1.74 -10.91 21.02
CA ASP A 227 2.83 -11.78 21.46
C ASP A 227 4.14 -11.00 21.52
N LYS A 228 4.39 -10.40 22.68
CA LYS A 228 5.58 -9.60 22.97
C LYS A 228 6.31 -10.12 24.20
N GLY A 229 7.64 -9.99 24.17
CA GLY A 229 8.54 -10.29 25.26
C GLY A 229 9.35 -9.07 25.71
N GLN A 230 10.39 -9.31 26.48
CA GLN A 230 11.31 -8.23 26.92
C GLN A 230 12.11 -7.60 25.77
N LEU A 231 12.29 -8.32 24.69
CA LEU A 231 13.05 -7.88 23.52
C LEU A 231 12.15 -7.37 22.38
N GLY A 232 10.87 -7.14 22.64
CA GLY A 232 9.91 -6.69 21.65
C GLY A 232 8.98 -7.78 21.17
N ILE A 233 8.58 -7.72 19.90
CA ILE A 233 7.66 -8.68 19.27
C ILE A 233 8.34 -10.04 19.14
N ASN A 234 7.68 -11.10 19.67
CA ASN A 234 8.14 -12.49 19.52
C ASN A 234 7.69 -13.12 18.20
N THR A 235 6.50 -12.72 17.72
CA THR A 235 5.96 -13.17 16.43
C THR A 235 6.89 -12.75 15.30
N PRO A 236 7.22 -13.63 14.34
CA PRO A 236 7.92 -13.21 13.12
C PRO A 236 7.16 -12.09 12.41
N THR A 237 7.86 -11.03 12.03
CA THR A 237 7.28 -9.79 11.51
C THR A 237 7.47 -9.67 10.00
N TYR A 238 7.23 -10.79 9.29
CA TYR A 238 7.23 -10.84 7.83
C TYR A 238 5.82 -10.69 7.28
N PHE A 239 5.70 -9.96 6.17
CA PHE A 239 4.49 -9.82 5.38
C PHE A 239 4.84 -9.74 3.90
N ALA A 240 3.87 -9.96 3.03
CA ALA A 240 4.04 -9.76 1.60
C ALA A 240 3.17 -8.58 1.11
N LEU A 241 3.68 -7.86 0.11
CA LEU A 241 3.06 -6.69 -0.49
C LEU A 241 3.14 -6.78 -2.01
N ASP A 242 2.10 -6.32 -2.71
CA ASP A 242 2.04 -6.16 -4.16
C ASP A 242 1.00 -5.09 -4.55
N GLY A 243 0.98 -4.66 -5.79
CA GLY A 243 -0.06 -3.79 -6.35
C GLY A 243 -0.25 -2.46 -5.64
N LEU A 244 0.81 -1.90 -5.01
CA LEU A 244 0.76 -0.56 -4.46
C LEU A 244 0.45 0.43 -5.58
N THR A 245 -0.63 1.20 -5.43
CA THR A 245 -1.04 2.23 -6.39
C THR A 245 -1.04 3.59 -5.72
N ILE A 246 -0.40 4.55 -6.37
CA ILE A 246 -0.31 5.96 -5.98
C ILE A 246 -0.87 6.84 -7.09
N SER A 247 -1.25 8.09 -6.76
CA SER A 247 -1.86 9.02 -7.71
C SER A 247 -1.37 10.44 -7.50
N THR A 248 -1.30 11.24 -8.56
CA THR A 248 -1.02 12.67 -8.49
C THR A 248 -2.18 13.48 -7.93
N GLU A 249 -3.38 12.91 -7.89
CA GLU A 249 -4.58 13.57 -7.38
C GLU A 249 -5.24 12.74 -6.28
N LYS A 250 -5.83 13.44 -5.29
CA LYS A 250 -6.58 12.78 -4.22
C LYS A 250 -7.81 12.08 -4.78
N VAL A 251 -8.00 10.81 -4.40
CA VAL A 251 -9.25 10.09 -4.69
C VAL A 251 -10.36 10.73 -3.86
N GLU A 252 -11.28 11.42 -4.51
CA GLU A 252 -12.51 11.89 -3.88
C GLU A 252 -13.38 10.68 -3.53
N THR A 253 -13.25 10.16 -2.32
CA THR A 253 -14.14 9.13 -1.77
C THR A 253 -15.46 9.76 -1.30
N GLY A 254 -16.08 10.54 -2.14
CA GLY A 254 -17.37 11.17 -1.90
C GLY A 254 -18.28 10.93 -3.10
N ILE A 255 -19.55 10.72 -2.85
CA ILE A 255 -20.57 10.98 -3.87
C ILE A 255 -20.29 12.40 -4.33
N GLN A 256 -19.68 12.57 -5.52
CA GLN A 256 -19.61 13.88 -6.13
C GLN A 256 -21.04 14.41 -6.04
N ASN A 257 -21.21 15.54 -5.38
CA ASN A 257 -22.44 16.32 -5.52
C ASN A 257 -22.52 16.58 -7.01
N VAL A 258 -23.25 15.72 -7.71
CA VAL A 258 -23.66 16.05 -9.06
C VAL A 258 -24.46 17.32 -8.86
N GLU A 259 -23.85 18.47 -9.11
CA GLU A 259 -24.56 19.71 -9.27
C GLU A 259 -25.54 19.45 -10.43
N THR A 260 -26.68 18.91 -10.06
CA THR A 260 -27.80 18.87 -10.98
C THR A 260 -28.18 20.31 -11.17
N SER A 261 -27.66 20.93 -12.23
CA SER A 261 -28.03 22.27 -12.70
C SER A 261 -29.54 22.43 -12.92
N VAL A 262 -30.30 21.41 -12.63
CA VAL A 262 -31.73 21.36 -12.79
C VAL A 262 -32.41 21.12 -11.44
N LYS A 263 -32.77 22.21 -10.80
CA LYS A 263 -33.58 22.19 -9.57
C LYS A 263 -34.97 21.62 -9.89
N ALA A 264 -35.31 20.50 -9.26
CA ALA A 264 -36.66 20.03 -9.26
C ALA A 264 -37.53 20.90 -8.34
N THR A 265 -38.64 21.40 -8.83
CA THR A 265 -39.61 22.18 -8.05
C THR A 265 -40.70 21.25 -7.55
N LYS A 266 -40.97 21.28 -6.24
CA LYS A 266 -42.07 20.50 -5.64
C LYS A 266 -43.23 21.44 -5.31
N ARG A 267 -44.47 21.10 -5.75
CA ARG A 267 -45.68 21.84 -5.47
C ARG A 267 -46.77 20.90 -4.98
N LEU A 268 -47.59 21.39 -4.07
CA LEU A 268 -48.88 20.72 -3.75
C LEU A 268 -49.96 21.33 -4.64
N VAL A 269 -50.61 20.51 -5.45
CA VAL A 269 -51.71 20.91 -6.33
C VAL A 269 -52.89 20.01 -6.02
N ASN A 270 -54.02 20.59 -5.54
CA ASN A 270 -55.21 19.86 -5.12
C ASN A 270 -54.96 18.73 -4.10
N GLY A 271 -53.95 18.88 -3.23
CA GLY A 271 -53.60 17.88 -2.22
C GLY A 271 -52.62 16.80 -2.70
N GLU A 272 -52.21 16.81 -3.95
CA GLU A 272 -51.24 15.87 -4.53
C GLU A 272 -49.87 16.55 -4.73
N LEU A 273 -48.79 15.80 -4.44
CA LEU A 273 -47.44 16.26 -4.65
C LEU A 273 -47.07 16.15 -6.14
N LEU A 274 -46.80 17.31 -6.74
CA LEU A 274 -46.30 17.44 -8.12
C LEU A 274 -44.80 17.78 -8.05
N ILE A 275 -43.97 17.04 -8.80
CA ILE A 275 -42.53 17.30 -8.97
C ILE A 275 -42.31 17.72 -10.43
N GLU A 276 -41.80 18.93 -10.63
CA GLU A 276 -41.41 19.44 -11.95
C GLU A 276 -39.89 19.42 -12.11
N ARG A 277 -39.39 18.76 -13.17
CA ARG A 277 -37.96 18.68 -13.52
C ARG A 277 -37.81 18.71 -15.03
N ASN A 278 -36.97 19.58 -15.56
CA ASN A 278 -36.75 19.75 -17.02
C ASN A 278 -38.01 19.91 -17.84
N GLY A 279 -38.99 20.67 -17.34
CA GLY A 279 -40.28 20.87 -18.04
C GLY A 279 -41.22 19.68 -17.98
N ASN A 280 -40.83 18.59 -17.39
CA ASN A 280 -41.68 17.41 -17.17
C ASN A 280 -42.27 17.39 -15.77
N ARG A 281 -43.47 16.83 -15.63
CA ARG A 281 -44.19 16.71 -14.37
C ARG A 281 -44.30 15.27 -13.93
N TYR A 282 -44.09 15.03 -12.65
CA TYR A 282 -44.08 13.69 -12.05
C TYR A 282 -44.96 13.72 -10.80
N ASN A 283 -45.67 12.61 -10.52
CA ASN A 283 -46.35 12.41 -9.26
C ASN A 283 -45.34 12.01 -8.13
N ALA A 284 -45.87 11.84 -6.90
CA ALA A 284 -45.07 11.44 -5.73
C ALA A 284 -44.36 10.08 -5.91
N ALA A 285 -44.86 9.21 -6.77
CA ALA A 285 -44.27 7.90 -7.09
C ALA A 285 -43.22 7.98 -8.23
N GLY A 286 -42.92 9.19 -8.76
CA GLY A 286 -41.98 9.37 -9.85
C GLY A 286 -42.52 9.05 -11.26
N GLN A 287 -43.82 8.86 -11.41
CA GLN A 287 -44.43 8.60 -12.69
C GLN A 287 -44.68 9.92 -13.45
N LEU A 288 -44.35 9.92 -14.74
CA LEU A 288 -44.54 11.07 -15.62
C LEU A 288 -46.03 11.35 -15.79
N LEU A 289 -46.43 12.57 -15.52
CA LEU A 289 -47.79 13.07 -15.77
C LEU A 289 -47.82 13.73 -17.14
N LYS A 290 -48.74 13.28 -18.00
CA LYS A 290 -48.95 13.84 -19.35
C LYS A 290 -49.72 15.14 -19.29
#